data_fa0775d0cfb12724818041ddc372d82c
#
_entry.id   fa0775d0cfb12724818041ddc372d82c
#
_cell.length_a   1.000
_cell.length_b   1.000
_cell.length_c   1.000
_cell.angle_alpha   90.00
_cell.angle_beta   90.00
_cell.angle_gamma   90.00
#
_symmetry.space_group_name_H-M   'P 1'
#
loop_
_entity.id
_entity.type
_entity.pdbx_description
1 polymer ?
#
loop_
_entity_poly.entity_id
_entity_poly.type
_entity_poly.pdbx_seq_one_letter_code
_entity_poly.pdbx_strand_id
1 'polypeptide(L)'
;MSKSTTQNEPILKENPNRFVLFPIEHNDIWDIYKKAEASFWTAEEIDLHQDITDWENKLSDDERYFVKHILAFFAASDGIVNENLAENFVNEVQYTDCLLYTSDAADE
;
A
#
# COMPACT_ATOMS: atom_id res chain seq x y z
N MET A 1 25.06 19.70 -1.87
CA MET A 1 24.76 20.78 -0.92
C MET A 1 23.27 20.94 -0.72
N SER A 2 22.62 20.06 0.02
CA SER A 2 21.25 20.30 0.53
C SER A 2 20.97 19.42 1.75
N LYS A 3 21.79 19.64 2.79
CA LYS A 3 21.63 18.99 4.10
C LYS A 3 20.87 19.85 5.12
N SER A 4 20.34 21.00 4.75
CA SER A 4 19.78 21.94 5.74
C SER A 4 18.25 22.00 5.78
N THR A 5 17.53 21.41 4.83
CA THR A 5 16.05 21.42 4.79
C THR A 5 15.41 20.21 5.46
N THR A 6 16.11 19.08 5.55
CA THR A 6 15.59 17.84 6.16
C THR A 6 15.61 17.84 7.69
N GLN A 7 16.40 18.72 8.33
CA GLN A 7 16.52 18.77 9.79
C GLN A 7 15.33 19.41 10.52
N ASN A 8 14.46 20.11 9.78
CA ASN A 8 13.29 20.80 10.36
C ASN A 8 11.94 20.13 10.01
N GLU A 9 11.97 18.99 9.31
CA GLU A 9 10.74 18.27 8.97
C GLU A 9 10.33 17.36 10.13
N PRO A 10 9.20 17.62 10.81
CA PRO A 10 8.80 16.87 12.01
C PRO A 10 8.68 15.37 11.77
N ILE A 11 8.18 14.96 10.59
CA ILE A 11 7.96 13.55 10.24
C ILE A 11 9.26 12.76 10.11
N LEU A 12 10.38 13.43 9.87
CA LEU A 12 11.70 12.82 9.71
C LEU A 12 12.56 12.96 10.97
N LYS A 13 12.05 13.60 12.02
CA LYS A 13 12.77 13.76 13.27
C LYS A 13 12.90 12.43 13.98
N GLU A 14 14.14 12.06 14.31
CA GLU A 14 14.42 10.78 14.98
C GLU A 14 13.50 10.55 16.19
N ASN A 15 12.84 9.41 16.20
CA ASN A 15 11.94 8.97 17.25
C ASN A 15 12.30 7.53 17.66
N PRO A 16 12.90 7.33 18.85
CA PRO A 16 13.26 5.99 19.32
C PRO A 16 12.03 5.08 19.51
N ASN A 17 10.84 5.67 19.64
CA ASN A 17 9.58 4.95 19.84
C ASN A 17 8.78 4.75 18.54
N ARG A 18 9.37 4.98 17.37
CA ARG A 18 8.67 4.91 16.07
C ARG A 18 7.96 3.58 15.78
N PHE A 19 8.33 2.50 16.46
CA PHE A 19 7.67 1.19 16.35
C PHE A 19 6.78 0.86 17.55
N VAL A 20 6.57 1.83 18.45
CA VAL A 20 5.66 1.70 19.59
C VAL A 20 4.32 2.33 19.24
N LEU A 21 3.26 1.51 19.21
CA LEU A 21 1.95 1.94 18.73
C LEU A 21 1.26 2.93 19.68
N PHE A 22 1.35 2.72 20.97
CA PHE A 22 0.64 3.57 21.95
C PHE A 22 1.61 4.37 22.83
N PRO A 23 1.25 5.61 23.18
CA PRO A 23 0.00 6.32 22.82
C PRO A 23 -0.02 6.76 21.35
N ILE A 24 -1.22 6.82 20.75
CA ILE A 24 -1.41 7.34 19.40
C ILE A 24 -1.12 8.85 19.39
N GLU A 25 -0.22 9.30 18.54
CA GLU A 25 0.18 10.71 18.45
C GLU A 25 -0.72 11.51 17.51
N HIS A 26 -1.19 10.89 16.42
CA HIS A 26 -2.01 11.53 15.38
C HIS A 26 -3.34 10.78 15.24
N ASN A 27 -4.34 11.19 16.02
CA ASN A 27 -5.64 10.53 16.03
C ASN A 27 -6.38 10.60 14.69
N ASP A 28 -6.20 11.68 13.93
CA ASP A 28 -6.78 11.85 12.60
C ASP A 28 -6.23 10.81 11.60
N ILE A 29 -4.94 10.58 11.60
CA ILE A 29 -4.29 9.54 10.78
C ILE A 29 -4.72 8.14 11.24
N TRP A 30 -4.75 7.92 12.55
CA TRP A 30 -5.22 6.67 13.13
C TRP A 30 -6.66 6.35 12.75
N ASP A 31 -7.55 7.34 12.76
CA ASP A 31 -8.94 7.17 12.36
C ASP A 31 -9.08 6.77 10.89
N ILE A 32 -8.24 7.32 10.02
CA ILE A 32 -8.21 6.94 8.59
C ILE A 32 -7.69 5.51 8.43
N TYR A 33 -6.62 5.14 9.13
CA TYR A 33 -6.11 3.78 9.15
C TYR A 33 -7.19 2.78 9.60
N LYS A 34 -7.93 3.06 10.67
CA LYS A 34 -9.03 2.20 11.14
C LYS A 34 -10.18 2.09 10.15
N LYS A 35 -10.44 3.12 9.35
CA LYS A 35 -11.43 3.06 8.27
C LYS A 35 -10.95 2.19 7.11
N ALA A 36 -9.68 2.31 6.72
CA ALA A 36 -9.07 1.44 5.72
C ALA A 36 -9.12 -0.03 6.16
N GLU A 37 -8.69 -0.32 7.38
CA GLU A 37 -8.77 -1.68 7.96
C GLU A 37 -10.20 -2.24 7.97
N ALA A 38 -11.20 -1.42 8.24
CA ALA A 38 -12.61 -1.82 8.23
C ALA A 38 -13.15 -2.08 6.81
N SER A 39 -12.49 -1.58 5.79
CA SER A 39 -12.82 -1.80 4.37
C SER A 39 -12.09 -3.00 3.76
N PHE A 40 -11.31 -3.72 4.55
CA PHE A 40 -10.56 -4.89 4.11
C PHE A 40 -11.48 -5.95 3.48
N TRP A 41 -11.03 -6.50 2.36
CA TRP A 41 -11.71 -7.58 1.65
C TRP A 41 -10.70 -8.66 1.23
N THR A 42 -11.18 -9.86 1.00
CA THR A 42 -10.38 -10.97 0.49
C THR A 42 -10.80 -11.34 -0.93
N ALA A 43 -9.88 -11.94 -1.69
CA ALA A 43 -10.18 -12.41 -3.06
C ALA A 43 -11.36 -13.39 -3.10
N GLU A 44 -11.56 -14.16 -2.03
CA GLU A 44 -12.65 -15.13 -1.90
C GLU A 44 -14.03 -14.49 -1.76
N GLU A 45 -14.10 -13.20 -1.38
CA GLU A 45 -15.36 -12.45 -1.31
C GLU A 45 -15.84 -11.98 -2.69
N ILE A 46 -14.98 -12.05 -3.71
CA ILE A 46 -15.31 -11.64 -5.08
C ILE A 46 -15.77 -12.87 -5.87
N ASP A 47 -16.98 -12.80 -6.41
CA ASP A 47 -17.50 -13.85 -7.30
C ASP A 47 -16.96 -13.63 -8.73
N LEU A 48 -15.95 -14.41 -9.11
CA LEU A 48 -15.32 -14.38 -10.43
C LEU A 48 -15.93 -15.40 -11.42
N HIS A 49 -17.06 -16.02 -11.09
CA HIS A 49 -17.64 -17.06 -11.93
C HIS A 49 -18.00 -16.54 -13.33
N GLN A 50 -18.57 -15.35 -13.41
CA GLN A 50 -18.89 -14.71 -14.68
C GLN A 50 -17.63 -14.34 -15.47
N ASP A 51 -16.58 -13.90 -14.79
CA ASP A 51 -15.31 -13.53 -15.41
C ASP A 51 -14.63 -14.73 -16.07
N ILE A 52 -14.70 -15.92 -15.45
CA ILE A 52 -14.20 -17.17 -16.06
C ILE A 52 -14.93 -17.46 -17.35
N THR A 53 -16.26 -17.36 -17.34
CA THR A 53 -17.09 -17.58 -18.52
C THR A 53 -16.76 -16.57 -19.63
N ASP A 54 -16.60 -15.32 -19.29
CA ASP A 54 -16.28 -14.25 -20.23
C ASP A 54 -14.86 -14.41 -20.79
N TRP A 55 -13.91 -14.80 -19.96
CA TRP A 55 -12.54 -15.11 -20.35
C TRP A 55 -12.47 -16.19 -21.43
N GLU A 56 -13.21 -17.27 -21.24
CA GLU A 56 -13.18 -18.42 -22.13
C GLU A 56 -13.96 -18.19 -23.44
N ASN A 57 -15.09 -17.46 -23.38
CA ASN A 57 -16.06 -17.44 -24.48
C ASN A 57 -16.21 -16.07 -25.18
N LYS A 58 -15.85 -14.96 -24.53
CA LYS A 58 -16.05 -13.62 -25.08
C LYS A 58 -14.78 -12.95 -25.57
N LEU A 59 -13.64 -13.21 -24.93
CA LEU A 59 -12.38 -12.57 -25.28
C LEU A 59 -11.67 -13.30 -26.42
N SER A 60 -11.15 -12.52 -27.37
CA SER A 60 -10.21 -13.01 -28.38
C SER A 60 -8.83 -13.33 -27.75
N ASP A 61 -7.98 -14.01 -28.51
CA ASP A 61 -6.62 -14.32 -28.05
C ASP A 61 -5.79 -13.05 -27.80
N ASP A 62 -5.97 -12.03 -28.62
CA ASP A 62 -5.27 -10.75 -28.47
C ASP A 62 -5.75 -10.00 -27.22
N GLU A 63 -7.05 -10.00 -26.93
CA GLU A 63 -7.59 -9.39 -25.72
C GLU A 63 -7.12 -10.11 -24.47
N ARG A 64 -7.11 -11.44 -24.46
CA ARG A 64 -6.55 -12.24 -23.35
C ARG A 64 -5.07 -11.95 -23.16
N TYR A 65 -4.31 -11.85 -24.23
CA TYR A 65 -2.88 -11.49 -24.17
C TYR A 65 -2.69 -10.11 -23.53
N PHE A 66 -3.44 -9.11 -23.97
CA PHE A 66 -3.39 -7.75 -23.43
C PHE A 66 -3.74 -7.71 -21.94
N VAL A 67 -4.84 -8.31 -21.53
CA VAL A 67 -5.28 -8.35 -20.12
C VAL A 67 -4.24 -9.04 -19.23
N LYS A 68 -3.69 -10.19 -19.67
CA LYS A 68 -2.62 -10.87 -18.93
C LYS A 68 -1.41 -9.98 -18.67
N HIS A 69 -0.99 -9.19 -19.66
CA HIS A 69 0.15 -8.29 -19.52
C HIS A 69 -0.12 -7.14 -18.57
N ILE A 70 -1.33 -6.57 -18.60
CA ILE A 70 -1.75 -5.53 -17.65
C ILE A 70 -1.75 -6.08 -16.22
N LEU A 71 -2.35 -7.23 -15.99
CA LEU A 71 -2.39 -7.86 -14.65
C LEU A 71 -0.98 -8.18 -14.14
N ALA A 72 -0.12 -8.71 -15.01
CA ALA A 72 1.28 -8.97 -14.67
C ALA A 72 2.05 -7.70 -14.32
N PHE A 73 1.78 -6.60 -15.03
CA PHE A 73 2.37 -5.29 -14.73
C PHE A 73 1.94 -4.79 -13.35
N PHE A 74 0.67 -4.84 -13.01
CA PHE A 74 0.19 -4.43 -11.69
C PHE A 74 0.79 -5.28 -10.58
N ALA A 75 0.78 -6.59 -10.72
CA ALA A 75 1.38 -7.49 -9.74
C ALA A 75 2.88 -7.23 -9.51
N ALA A 76 3.63 -6.97 -10.57
CA ALA A 76 5.06 -6.62 -10.47
C ALA A 76 5.27 -5.24 -9.82
N SER A 77 4.41 -4.27 -10.15
CA SER A 77 4.48 -2.91 -9.59
C SER A 77 4.22 -2.90 -8.10
N ASP A 78 3.28 -3.68 -7.60
CA ASP A 78 2.98 -3.82 -6.18
C ASP A 78 4.20 -4.35 -5.41
N GLY A 79 4.90 -5.33 -5.94
CA GLY A 79 6.16 -5.83 -5.36
C GLY A 79 7.24 -4.75 -5.25
N ILE A 80 7.39 -3.91 -6.28
CA ILE A 80 8.34 -2.79 -6.28
C ILE A 80 7.95 -1.74 -5.23
N VAL A 81 6.67 -1.41 -5.11
CA VAL A 81 6.17 -0.46 -4.10
C VAL A 81 6.44 -0.98 -2.71
N ASN A 82 6.11 -2.24 -2.43
CA ASN A 82 6.32 -2.86 -1.12
C ASN A 82 7.79 -2.92 -0.74
N GLU A 83 8.68 -3.25 -1.67
CA GLU A 83 10.14 -3.21 -1.47
C GLU A 83 10.60 -1.80 -1.09
N ASN A 84 10.15 -0.78 -1.83
CA ASN A 84 10.51 0.60 -1.55
C ASN A 84 9.97 1.09 -0.20
N LEU A 85 8.76 0.71 0.19
CA LEU A 85 8.21 1.00 1.51
C LEU A 85 9.06 0.37 2.62
N ALA A 86 9.44 -0.90 2.47
CA ALA A 86 10.24 -1.60 3.48
C ALA A 86 11.66 -1.05 3.60
N GLU A 87 12.32 -0.71 2.47
CA GLU A 87 13.72 -0.29 2.48
C GLU A 87 13.91 1.20 2.77
N ASN A 88 13.03 2.05 2.24
CA ASN A 88 13.21 3.50 2.33
C ASN A 88 12.20 4.16 3.28
N PHE A 89 10.91 3.94 3.04
CA PHE A 89 9.86 4.64 3.78
C PHE A 89 9.88 4.33 5.28
N VAL A 90 10.01 3.06 5.66
CA VAL A 90 10.07 2.62 7.06
C VAL A 90 11.30 3.20 7.79
N ASN A 91 12.39 3.43 7.08
CA ASN A 91 13.60 4.01 7.67
C ASN A 91 13.54 5.54 7.80
N GLU A 92 12.82 6.21 6.91
CA GLU A 92 12.75 7.69 6.89
C GLU A 92 11.64 8.24 7.77
N VAL A 93 10.45 7.65 7.74
CA VAL A 93 9.29 8.11 8.48
C VAL A 93 9.35 7.65 9.94
N GLN A 94 9.17 8.57 10.86
CA GLN A 94 9.36 8.34 12.30
C GLN A 94 8.06 8.28 13.11
N TYR A 95 6.90 8.44 12.47
CA TYR A 95 5.59 8.33 13.11
C TYR A 95 4.92 7.00 12.80
N THR A 96 4.58 6.25 13.85
CA THR A 96 3.93 4.93 13.75
C THR A 96 2.60 4.99 13.00
N ASP A 97 1.80 6.01 13.24
CA ASP A 97 0.49 6.20 12.62
C ASP A 97 0.63 6.34 11.08
N CYS A 98 1.63 7.10 10.64
CA CYS A 98 1.93 7.28 9.22
C CYS A 98 2.46 5.99 8.58
N LEU A 99 3.30 5.24 9.28
CA LEU A 99 3.84 3.96 8.81
C LEU A 99 2.71 2.95 8.57
N LEU A 100 1.80 2.81 9.53
CA LEU A 100 0.68 1.88 9.45
C LEU A 100 -0.27 2.24 8.32
N TYR A 101 -0.72 3.49 8.26
CA TYR A 101 -1.68 3.94 7.24
C TYR A 101 -1.11 3.80 5.82
N THR A 102 0.13 4.22 5.58
CA THR A 102 0.71 4.17 4.24
C THR A 102 0.98 2.74 3.79
N SER A 103 1.40 1.86 4.69
CA SER A 103 1.61 0.44 4.37
C SER A 103 0.30 -0.26 4.03
N ASP A 104 -0.76 0.00 4.80
CA ASP A 104 -2.10 -0.57 4.56
C ASP A 104 -2.67 -0.09 3.21
N ALA A 105 -2.57 1.20 2.93
CA ALA A 105 -3.04 1.78 1.66
C ALA A 105 -2.28 1.27 0.42
N ALA A 106 -1.06 0.76 0.57
CA ALA A 106 -0.28 0.19 -0.53
C ALA A 106 -0.65 -1.27 -0.83
N ASP A 107 -1.26 -1.97 0.12
CA ASP A 107 -1.68 -3.36 -0.01
C ASP A 107 -3.10 -3.51 -0.60
N GLU A 108 -3.89 -2.42 -0.69
CA GLU A 108 -5.21 -2.37 -1.32
C GLU A 108 -5.14 -2.08 -2.83
#